data_a6acecd5fe316fd0ea7875f0d2776cd3
#
_entry.id   a6acecd5fe316fd0ea7875f0d2776cd3
#
_cell.length_a   1.000
_cell.length_b   1.000
_cell.length_c   1.000
_cell.angle_alpha   90.00
_cell.angle_beta   90.00
_cell.angle_gamma   90.00
#
_symmetry.space_group_name_H-M   'P 1'
#
loop_
_entity.id
_entity.type
_entity.pdbx_description
1 polymer ?
#
loop_
_entity_poly.entity_id
_entity_poly.type
_entity_poly.pdbx_seq_one_letter_code
_entity_poly.pdbx_strand_id
1 'polypeptide(L)'
;VLQAMKNNQNPGLNYKEDELVGFDGLELQYQKELRGQNGYKEVSVDPQNMAEKIVSIEPPVKGSTIWTTLNKKIQLKTEEAIKDQIQWLHSHTVQGETHPDALTGYAVAMEVDTGNIIAMASMPDYDTNSWATGSISPEVYKKIEKHYQNGTITPYSSGRSGHNFESTVLLGSTIKPLSVLIGLKEGFISTSSTYQDKGITSFGREGHETNVRNSSNHVYGSLYPHTAIEKSSNVYMVDMIGKKLYDKYKSKGIDKWDTYMKEFGLGVPTGIGLPREYLGDLNYKAEAKAGSVQSALVYASFGQQGRYTVLQLAQYAATLANEGQRIKPQLVSKITDSKGKVIKEFKREVLDEVTTFDKSYWREIKKGMNSDVKSAFGDFPYDFARKTGTSQQTDSKNINRDNGVFIAFAPRENPKLAVAVVIPEGGFGSSSAAPVARKIFDAYDWEYGLDGIPKKNVDKSISE
;
A
#
# COMPACT_ATOMS: atom_id res chain seq x y z
N VAL A 1 11.93 11.96 21.74
CA VAL A 1 12.58 10.71 21.27
C VAL A 1 13.80 10.42 22.12
N LEU A 2 14.82 11.29 22.17
CA LEU A 2 16.05 11.09 22.97
C LEU A 2 15.75 10.79 24.45
N GLN A 3 14.84 11.53 25.07
CA GLN A 3 14.42 11.30 26.46
C GLN A 3 13.74 9.93 26.62
N ALA A 4 12.93 9.52 25.67
CA ALA A 4 12.30 8.20 25.67
C ALA A 4 13.35 7.09 25.48
N MET A 5 14.36 7.30 24.62
CA MET A 5 15.46 6.36 24.43
C MET A 5 16.40 6.28 25.64
N LYS A 6 16.65 7.41 26.33
CA LYS A 6 17.38 7.42 27.60
C LYS A 6 16.65 6.69 28.70
N ASN A 7 15.32 6.82 28.75
CA ASN A 7 14.48 6.18 29.75
C ASN A 7 14.08 4.76 29.43
N ASN A 8 14.24 4.31 28.16
CA ASN A 8 13.77 3.04 27.68
C ASN A 8 14.90 2.05 27.43
N GLN A 9 15.12 1.18 28.44
CA GLN A 9 15.42 -0.25 28.28
C GLN A 9 16.66 -0.71 27.50
N ASN A 10 17.58 0.14 27.12
CA ASN A 10 18.89 -0.31 26.64
C ASN A 10 20.01 0.22 27.55
N PRO A 11 20.26 -0.41 28.71
CA PRO A 11 21.28 0.04 29.66
C PRO A 11 22.72 0.03 29.11
N GLY A 12 22.93 -0.59 27.92
CA GLY A 12 24.22 -0.59 27.23
C GLY A 12 24.42 0.57 26.25
N LEU A 13 23.41 1.42 26.02
CA LEU A 13 23.50 2.56 25.11
C LEU A 13 23.46 3.87 25.92
N ASN A 14 24.60 4.29 26.44
CA ASN A 14 24.74 5.57 27.16
C ASN A 14 24.63 6.75 26.17
N TYR A 15 23.43 7.23 25.89
CA TYR A 15 23.20 8.39 25.03
C TYR A 15 23.63 9.69 25.71
N LYS A 16 24.36 10.54 24.98
CA LYS A 16 24.67 11.90 25.38
C LYS A 16 23.54 12.86 25.03
N GLU A 17 23.53 14.05 25.62
CA GLU A 17 22.44 15.02 25.42
C GLU A 17 22.37 15.59 24.01
N ASP A 18 23.52 15.75 23.37
CA ASP A 18 23.72 16.27 22.01
C ASP A 18 23.76 15.19 20.93
N GLU A 19 23.53 13.93 21.30
CA GLU A 19 23.62 12.81 20.37
C GLU A 19 22.41 12.76 19.42
N LEU A 20 22.66 12.66 18.12
CA LEU A 20 21.65 12.47 17.10
C LEU A 20 21.01 11.08 17.22
N VAL A 21 19.69 11.03 17.12
CA VAL A 21 18.92 9.79 17.19
C VAL A 21 17.88 9.75 16.07
N GLY A 22 17.59 8.56 15.57
CA GLY A 22 16.50 8.34 14.62
C GLY A 22 15.16 8.78 15.21
N PHE A 23 14.44 9.64 14.50
CA PHE A 23 13.15 10.16 14.92
C PHE A 23 11.99 9.34 14.35
N ASP A 24 12.15 8.83 13.14
CA ASP A 24 11.13 8.07 12.41
C ASP A 24 11.76 7.10 11.41
N GLY A 25 10.94 6.32 10.71
CA GLY A 25 11.34 5.44 9.63
C GLY A 25 12.42 4.43 9.99
N LEU A 26 13.32 4.19 9.05
CA LEU A 26 14.43 3.23 9.21
C LEU A 26 15.43 3.65 10.27
N GLU A 27 15.69 4.95 10.43
CA GLU A 27 16.62 5.45 11.45
C GLU A 27 16.14 5.14 12.86
N LEU A 28 14.83 5.30 13.13
CA LEU A 28 14.25 4.93 14.43
C LEU A 28 14.23 3.42 14.61
N GLN A 29 13.80 2.69 13.58
CA GLN A 29 13.67 1.22 13.62
C GLN A 29 15.03 0.52 13.86
N TYR A 30 16.09 1.03 13.23
CA TYR A 30 17.44 0.45 13.28
C TYR A 30 18.42 1.30 14.08
N GLN A 31 17.92 2.15 14.98
CA GLN A 31 18.75 3.04 15.80
C GLN A 31 19.88 2.30 16.52
N LYS A 32 19.60 1.11 17.05
CA LYS A 32 20.58 0.30 17.78
C LYS A 32 21.75 -0.13 16.89
N GLU A 33 21.46 -0.53 15.66
CA GLU A 33 22.43 -0.98 14.70
C GLU A 33 23.22 0.19 14.10
N LEU A 34 22.55 1.30 13.83
CA LEU A 34 23.14 2.47 13.15
C LEU A 34 24.03 3.30 14.05
N ARG A 35 23.76 3.35 15.36
CA ARG A 35 24.39 4.27 16.29
C ARG A 35 25.90 4.10 16.43
N GLY A 36 26.41 2.85 16.52
CA GLY A 36 27.80 2.59 16.87
C GLY A 36 28.12 2.82 18.35
N GLN A 37 29.39 3.10 18.66
CA GLN A 37 29.88 3.35 20.01
C GLN A 37 30.67 4.64 20.04
N ASN A 38 30.40 5.49 21.03
CA ASN A 38 31.18 6.70 21.24
C ASN A 38 32.57 6.37 21.74
N GLY A 39 33.55 7.02 21.16
CA GLY A 39 34.92 7.04 21.72
C GLY A 39 35.01 8.00 22.92
N TYR A 40 36.04 7.86 23.69
CA TYR A 40 36.35 8.80 24.76
C TYR A 40 37.83 9.08 24.85
N LYS A 41 38.13 10.24 25.41
CA LYS A 41 39.48 10.70 25.69
C LYS A 41 39.56 11.06 27.16
N GLU A 42 40.41 10.37 27.88
CA GLU A 42 40.69 10.64 29.26
C GLU A 42 41.88 11.61 29.35
N VAL A 43 41.73 12.68 30.09
CA VAL A 43 42.79 13.69 30.31
C VAL A 43 43.00 13.87 31.80
N SER A 44 44.27 13.96 32.23
CA SER A 44 44.56 14.50 33.55
C SER A 44 44.40 16.00 33.53
N VAL A 45 43.95 16.55 34.65
CA VAL A 45 43.80 17.99 34.84
C VAL A 45 44.62 18.45 36.04
N ASP A 46 45.16 19.65 35.96
CA ASP A 46 45.82 20.30 37.07
C ASP A 46 44.82 20.87 38.09
N PRO A 47 45.27 21.41 39.25
CA PRO A 47 44.37 22.00 40.26
C PRO A 47 43.53 23.18 39.74
N GLN A 48 43.91 23.77 38.60
CA GLN A 48 43.18 24.86 37.95
C GLN A 48 42.21 24.36 36.87
N ASN A 49 42.00 23.03 36.76
CA ASN A 49 41.16 22.37 35.72
C ASN A 49 41.69 22.57 34.27
N MET A 50 42.99 22.84 34.11
CA MET A 50 43.63 22.89 32.79
C MET A 50 44.07 21.48 32.38
N ALA A 51 43.79 21.10 31.14
CA ALA A 51 44.20 19.78 30.61
C ALA A 51 45.71 19.65 30.56
N GLU A 52 46.31 18.77 31.37
CA GLU A 52 47.75 18.60 31.53
C GLU A 52 48.28 17.47 30.61
N LYS A 53 47.64 16.34 30.60
CA LYS A 53 48.08 15.16 29.84
C LYS A 53 46.94 14.28 29.39
N ILE A 54 47.06 13.73 28.18
CA ILE A 54 46.19 12.66 27.71
C ILE A 54 46.61 11.36 28.37
N VAL A 55 45.69 10.72 29.11
CA VAL A 55 45.90 9.45 29.82
C VAL A 55 45.57 8.28 28.90
N SER A 56 44.39 8.33 28.26
CA SER A 56 43.99 7.30 27.33
C SER A 56 43.09 7.88 26.22
N ILE A 57 43.03 7.19 25.07
CA ILE A 57 42.15 7.47 23.96
C ILE A 57 41.49 6.16 23.52
N GLU A 58 40.19 6.09 23.60
CA GLU A 58 39.43 5.04 22.94
C GLU A 58 38.72 5.61 21.71
N PRO A 59 39.04 5.15 20.49
CA PRO A 59 38.44 5.67 19.29
C PRO A 59 36.96 5.25 19.20
N PRO A 60 36.10 6.06 18.54
CA PRO A 60 34.73 5.67 18.31
C PRO A 60 34.63 4.48 17.35
N VAL A 61 33.63 3.62 17.54
CA VAL A 61 33.33 2.52 16.65
C VAL A 61 32.12 2.90 15.79
N LYS A 62 32.32 2.91 14.47
CA LYS A 62 31.25 3.20 13.52
C LYS A 62 30.12 2.17 13.67
N GLY A 63 28.87 2.62 13.61
CA GLY A 63 27.70 1.77 13.56
C GLY A 63 27.64 0.89 12.31
N SER A 64 26.67 -0.01 12.32
CA SER A 64 26.41 -0.90 11.19
C SER A 64 25.82 -0.13 10.00
N THR A 65 25.91 -0.74 8.81
CA THR A 65 25.29 -0.23 7.60
C THR A 65 24.09 -1.08 7.27
N ILE A 66 22.93 -0.45 7.08
CA ILE A 66 21.72 -1.12 6.55
C ILE A 66 21.72 -1.01 5.02
N TRP A 67 21.38 -2.12 4.37
CA TRP A 67 21.23 -2.22 2.93
C TRP A 67 19.76 -2.32 2.60
N THR A 68 19.20 -1.26 2.02
CA THR A 68 17.79 -1.23 1.68
C THR A 68 17.47 -2.07 0.44
N THR A 69 16.21 -2.48 0.31
CA THR A 69 15.69 -3.18 -0.87
C THR A 69 15.28 -2.21 -1.97
N LEU A 70 15.17 -0.92 -1.65
CA LEU A 70 14.77 0.11 -2.61
C LEU A 70 15.75 0.20 -3.77
N ASN A 71 15.22 0.21 -4.99
CA ASN A 71 16.02 0.52 -6.17
C ASN A 71 15.90 2.00 -6.49
N LYS A 72 17.02 2.73 -6.44
CA LYS A 72 17.06 4.19 -6.66
C LYS A 72 16.37 4.62 -7.96
N LYS A 73 16.61 3.91 -9.07
CA LYS A 73 16.06 4.31 -10.37
C LYS A 73 14.55 4.08 -10.42
N ILE A 74 14.08 2.95 -9.89
CA ILE A 74 12.64 2.65 -9.85
C ILE A 74 11.93 3.60 -8.89
N GLN A 75 12.54 3.92 -7.74
CA GLN A 75 12.01 4.91 -6.79
C GLN A 75 11.82 6.27 -7.46
N LEU A 76 12.88 6.82 -8.09
CA LEU A 76 12.82 8.11 -8.78
C LEU A 76 11.80 8.12 -9.92
N LYS A 77 11.71 7.02 -10.70
CA LYS A 77 10.70 6.91 -11.76
C LYS A 77 9.28 6.82 -11.22
N THR A 78 9.10 6.22 -10.05
CA THR A 78 7.80 6.17 -9.36
C THR A 78 7.36 7.57 -8.91
N GLU A 79 8.26 8.32 -8.30
CA GLU A 79 8.01 9.70 -7.86
C GLU A 79 7.71 10.63 -9.04
N GLU A 80 8.51 10.55 -10.11
CA GLU A 80 8.29 11.28 -11.36
C GLU A 80 6.91 10.94 -11.95
N ALA A 81 6.58 9.64 -12.05
CA ALA A 81 5.31 9.19 -12.61
C ALA A 81 4.09 9.72 -11.84
N ILE A 82 4.18 9.80 -10.51
CA ILE A 82 3.10 10.37 -9.69
C ILE A 82 2.97 11.88 -9.95
N LYS A 83 4.07 12.62 -9.95
CA LYS A 83 4.07 14.07 -10.20
C LYS A 83 3.49 14.40 -11.58
N ASP A 84 3.97 13.72 -12.61
CA ASP A 84 3.52 13.92 -13.98
C ASP A 84 2.03 13.61 -14.13
N GLN A 85 1.58 12.52 -13.48
CA GLN A 85 0.17 12.12 -13.54
C GLN A 85 -0.75 13.12 -12.85
N ILE A 86 -0.37 13.65 -11.69
CA ILE A 86 -1.11 14.71 -11.00
C ILE A 86 -1.21 15.95 -11.90
N GLN A 87 -0.09 16.37 -12.48
CA GLN A 87 -0.07 17.51 -13.39
C GLN A 87 -0.93 17.28 -14.63
N TRP A 88 -0.90 16.06 -15.17
CA TRP A 88 -1.74 15.68 -16.31
C TRP A 88 -3.24 15.77 -15.95
N LEU A 89 -3.65 15.28 -14.78
CA LEU A 89 -5.03 15.33 -14.30
C LEU A 89 -5.57 16.76 -14.13
N HIS A 90 -4.71 17.73 -13.83
CA HIS A 90 -5.09 19.12 -13.71
C HIS A 90 -5.42 19.77 -15.05
N SER A 91 -4.86 19.28 -16.14
CA SER A 91 -4.94 19.93 -17.49
C SER A 91 -5.72 19.12 -18.52
N HIS A 92 -6.01 17.84 -18.26
CA HIS A 92 -6.71 16.96 -19.18
C HIS A 92 -8.05 16.51 -18.63
N THR A 93 -9.06 16.52 -19.48
CA THR A 93 -10.39 16.03 -19.11
C THR A 93 -10.44 14.51 -19.13
N VAL A 94 -10.96 13.95 -18.04
CA VAL A 94 -11.28 12.53 -17.92
C VAL A 94 -12.79 12.43 -17.74
N GLN A 95 -13.48 11.77 -18.66
CA GLN A 95 -14.94 11.68 -18.67
C GLN A 95 -15.67 13.03 -18.56
N GLY A 96 -15.06 14.07 -19.16
CA GLY A 96 -15.65 15.41 -19.22
C GLY A 96 -15.23 16.36 -18.09
N GLU A 97 -14.47 15.89 -17.10
CA GLU A 97 -14.02 16.69 -15.96
C GLU A 97 -12.49 16.67 -15.82
N THR A 98 -11.90 17.79 -15.41
CA THR A 98 -10.52 17.85 -14.92
C THR A 98 -10.50 17.60 -13.42
N HIS A 99 -9.36 17.17 -12.89
CA HIS A 99 -9.22 16.85 -11.46
C HIS A 99 -8.18 17.78 -10.79
N PRO A 100 -8.44 19.08 -10.66
CA PRO A 100 -7.50 20.04 -10.08
C PRO A 100 -7.28 19.82 -8.57
N ASP A 101 -8.16 19.07 -7.93
CA ASP A 101 -8.08 18.73 -6.50
C ASP A 101 -7.24 17.46 -6.24
N ALA A 102 -6.81 16.73 -7.27
CA ALA A 102 -5.83 15.65 -7.15
C ALA A 102 -4.45 16.24 -6.85
N LEU A 103 -4.08 16.33 -5.57
CA LEU A 103 -2.86 16.99 -5.11
C LEU A 103 -1.77 16.04 -4.64
N THR A 104 -2.14 14.81 -4.35
CA THR A 104 -1.25 13.80 -3.78
C THR A 104 -1.37 12.48 -4.50
N GLY A 105 -0.32 11.67 -4.42
CA GLY A 105 -0.33 10.34 -4.96
C GLY A 105 0.62 9.41 -4.20
N TYR A 106 0.27 8.14 -4.14
CA TYR A 106 0.97 7.16 -3.35
C TYR A 106 1.13 5.88 -4.14
N ALA A 107 2.32 5.29 -4.09
CA ALA A 107 2.59 4.03 -4.78
C ALA A 107 3.54 3.15 -3.98
N VAL A 108 3.29 1.85 -4.03
CA VAL A 108 4.17 0.82 -3.47
C VAL A 108 4.37 -0.27 -4.52
N ALA A 109 5.62 -0.64 -4.76
CA ALA A 109 6.04 -1.75 -5.61
C ALA A 109 6.74 -2.81 -4.75
N MET A 110 6.17 -4.01 -4.69
CA MET A 110 6.61 -5.11 -3.85
C MET A 110 6.91 -6.34 -4.70
N GLU A 111 8.08 -6.91 -4.57
CA GLU A 111 8.39 -8.20 -5.18
C GLU A 111 7.54 -9.31 -4.57
N VAL A 112 6.92 -10.10 -5.43
CA VAL A 112 5.96 -11.13 -5.03
C VAL A 112 6.63 -12.28 -4.29
N ASP A 113 7.82 -12.70 -4.76
CA ASP A 113 8.53 -13.84 -4.20
C ASP A 113 9.26 -13.52 -2.89
N THR A 114 9.87 -12.34 -2.79
CA THR A 114 10.78 -11.98 -1.68
C THR A 114 10.13 -11.13 -0.61
N GLY A 115 9.10 -10.37 -0.99
CA GLY A 115 8.54 -9.32 -0.15
C GLY A 115 9.32 -8.01 -0.16
N ASN A 116 10.39 -7.90 -0.95
CA ASN A 116 11.19 -6.69 -1.03
C ASN A 116 10.38 -5.52 -1.57
N ILE A 117 10.38 -4.43 -0.86
CA ILE A 117 9.85 -3.16 -1.34
C ILE A 117 10.89 -2.52 -2.25
N ILE A 118 10.58 -2.46 -3.54
CA ILE A 118 11.49 -1.92 -4.57
C ILE A 118 11.33 -0.43 -4.74
N ALA A 119 10.10 0.06 -4.53
CA ALA A 119 9.77 1.49 -4.47
C ALA A 119 8.60 1.73 -3.52
N MET A 120 8.66 2.86 -2.81
CA MET A 120 7.62 3.33 -1.90
C MET A 120 7.59 4.85 -1.95
N ALA A 121 6.62 5.42 -2.64
CA ALA A 121 6.54 6.86 -2.89
C ALA A 121 5.27 7.48 -2.30
N SER A 122 5.45 8.60 -1.62
CA SER A 122 4.40 9.47 -1.08
C SER A 122 4.66 10.88 -1.61
N MET A 123 3.83 11.34 -2.55
CA MET A 123 4.07 12.59 -3.28
C MET A 123 2.95 13.60 -3.04
N PRO A 124 3.27 14.91 -2.98
CA PRO A 124 4.60 15.48 -2.99
C PRO A 124 5.43 15.10 -1.76
N ASP A 125 6.74 15.03 -1.95
CA ASP A 125 7.75 14.80 -0.92
C ASP A 125 8.37 16.11 -0.41
N TYR A 126 9.38 16.00 0.44
CA TYR A 126 10.15 17.13 0.95
C TYR A 126 11.66 16.82 0.94
N ASP A 127 12.47 17.87 1.02
CA ASP A 127 13.92 17.71 1.11
C ASP A 127 14.32 17.19 2.50
N THR A 128 14.73 15.92 2.57
CA THR A 128 15.16 15.26 3.81
C THR A 128 16.42 15.86 4.43
N ASN A 129 17.23 16.63 3.65
CA ASN A 129 18.37 17.40 4.20
C ASN A 129 17.94 18.48 5.19
N SER A 130 16.65 18.83 5.22
CA SER A 130 16.08 19.69 6.28
C SER A 130 16.38 19.19 7.70
N TRP A 131 16.69 17.91 7.88
CA TRP A 131 17.03 17.26 9.15
C TRP A 131 18.52 17.03 9.35
N ALA A 132 19.37 17.44 8.42
CA ALA A 132 20.83 17.11 8.42
C ALA A 132 21.57 17.58 9.69
N THR A 133 21.07 18.61 10.35
CA THR A 133 21.66 19.13 11.62
C THR A 133 21.06 18.47 12.88
N GLY A 134 20.11 17.51 12.71
CA GLY A 134 19.40 16.87 13.83
C GLY A 134 18.31 17.73 14.45
N SER A 135 18.12 18.95 13.96
CA SER A 135 17.03 19.85 14.38
C SER A 135 16.49 20.59 13.14
N ILE A 136 15.27 21.08 13.25
CA ILE A 136 14.61 21.83 12.19
C ILE A 136 14.00 23.11 12.78
N SER A 137 14.15 24.23 12.06
CA SER A 137 13.51 25.48 12.53
C SER A 137 11.98 25.41 12.33
N PRO A 138 11.21 26.15 13.17
CA PRO A 138 9.75 26.21 13.00
C PRO A 138 9.30 26.65 11.60
N GLU A 139 10.06 27.55 10.96
CA GLU A 139 9.77 28.07 9.63
C GLU A 139 9.94 26.98 8.55
N VAL A 140 11.01 26.18 8.66
CA VAL A 140 11.28 25.06 7.74
C VAL A 140 10.27 23.94 7.99
N TYR A 141 10.01 23.61 9.28
CA TYR A 141 9.01 22.61 9.63
C TYR A 141 7.62 22.94 9.05
N LYS A 142 7.19 24.19 9.17
CA LYS A 142 5.91 24.65 8.62
C LYS A 142 5.79 24.45 7.10
N LYS A 143 6.91 24.46 6.37
CA LYS A 143 6.91 24.20 4.92
C LYS A 143 6.75 22.71 4.60
N ILE A 144 7.30 21.82 5.44
CA ILE A 144 7.32 20.38 5.19
C ILE A 144 6.26 19.60 5.99
N GLU A 145 5.63 20.20 7.00
CA GLU A 145 4.71 19.51 7.92
C GLU A 145 3.60 18.72 7.22
N LYS A 146 3.16 19.20 6.06
CA LYS A 146 2.12 18.55 5.25
C LYS A 146 2.63 17.37 4.42
N HIS A 147 3.94 17.26 4.21
CA HIS A 147 4.58 16.24 3.39
C HIS A 147 5.49 15.32 4.21
N TYR A 148 5.63 15.63 5.50
CA TYR A 148 6.51 14.91 6.42
C TYR A 148 6.07 13.46 6.65
N GLN A 149 4.76 13.20 6.69
CA GLN A 149 4.25 11.85 6.93
C GLN A 149 4.32 11.01 5.65
N ASN A 150 4.76 9.76 5.79
CA ASN A 150 4.72 8.82 4.69
C ASN A 150 3.29 8.27 4.51
N GLY A 151 2.56 8.83 3.54
CA GLY A 151 1.17 8.45 3.26
C GLY A 151 0.97 7.01 2.76
N THR A 152 2.04 6.26 2.47
CA THR A 152 1.92 4.84 2.10
C THR A 152 1.69 3.93 3.31
N ILE A 153 2.03 4.38 4.53
CA ILE A 153 1.90 3.62 5.78
C ILE A 153 1.05 4.30 6.85
N THR A 154 0.85 5.62 6.74
CA THR A 154 0.07 6.40 7.70
C THR A 154 -0.96 7.27 6.97
N PRO A 155 -2.10 7.62 7.61
CA PRO A 155 -3.01 8.59 7.04
C PRO A 155 -2.31 9.93 6.82
N TYR A 156 -2.45 10.47 5.62
CA TYR A 156 -1.98 11.81 5.27
C TYR A 156 -3.19 12.74 5.15
N SER A 157 -3.12 13.89 5.80
CA SER A 157 -4.12 14.94 5.67
C SER A 157 -3.45 16.20 5.14
N SER A 158 -3.97 16.75 4.04
CA SER A 158 -3.46 18.00 3.49
C SER A 158 -3.73 19.23 4.36
N GLY A 159 -4.49 19.06 5.46
CA GLY A 159 -4.90 20.15 6.35
C GLY A 159 -5.85 21.15 5.69
N ARG A 160 -6.40 20.85 4.50
CA ARG A 160 -7.46 21.65 3.90
C ARG A 160 -8.77 21.42 4.65
N SER A 161 -9.32 22.47 5.24
CA SER A 161 -10.63 22.42 5.86
C SER A 161 -11.68 21.96 4.85
N GLY A 162 -12.34 20.86 5.14
CA GLY A 162 -13.40 20.31 4.31
C GLY A 162 -12.99 19.26 3.29
N HIS A 163 -11.72 18.90 3.18
CA HIS A 163 -11.24 17.84 2.32
C HIS A 163 -10.51 16.77 3.16
N ASN A 164 -11.01 15.57 3.16
CA ASN A 164 -10.32 14.41 3.73
C ASN A 164 -9.35 13.86 2.69
N PHE A 165 -8.23 14.57 2.47
CA PHE A 165 -7.13 14.04 1.66
C PHE A 165 -6.35 13.03 2.47
N GLU A 166 -6.94 11.88 2.64
CA GLU A 166 -6.30 10.80 3.33
C GLU A 166 -5.70 9.86 2.29
N SER A 167 -4.44 9.51 2.48
CA SER A 167 -3.77 8.45 1.72
C SER A 167 -4.40 7.07 1.95
N THR A 168 -5.19 6.95 3.01
CA THR A 168 -6.00 5.76 3.30
C THR A 168 -7.38 5.92 2.66
N VAL A 169 -7.64 5.13 1.63
CA VAL A 169 -8.88 5.21 0.86
C VAL A 169 -9.71 3.95 1.02
N LEU A 170 -10.99 4.07 0.71
CA LEU A 170 -11.84 2.91 0.48
C LEU A 170 -11.28 2.14 -0.72
N LEU A 171 -11.33 0.80 -0.66
CA LEU A 171 -10.77 -0.05 -1.71
C LEU A 171 -11.48 0.07 -3.05
N GLY A 172 -12.75 0.46 -3.03
CA GLY A 172 -13.60 0.39 -4.21
C GLY A 172 -13.53 -1.00 -4.85
N SER A 173 -13.61 -1.06 -6.15
CA SER A 173 -13.65 -2.33 -6.87
C SER A 173 -12.38 -3.18 -6.78
N THR A 174 -11.29 -2.72 -6.15
CA THR A 174 -10.10 -3.55 -5.95
C THR A 174 -10.32 -4.69 -4.95
N ILE A 175 -11.38 -4.63 -4.12
CA ILE A 175 -11.75 -5.72 -3.20
C ILE A 175 -12.43 -6.89 -3.91
N LYS A 176 -13.02 -6.71 -5.08
CA LYS A 176 -13.89 -7.70 -5.73
C LYS A 176 -13.23 -9.06 -5.99
N PRO A 177 -11.93 -9.17 -6.31
CA PRO A 177 -11.26 -10.47 -6.33
C PRO A 177 -11.41 -11.24 -5.02
N LEU A 178 -11.16 -10.59 -3.88
CA LEU A 178 -11.34 -11.22 -2.56
C LEU A 178 -12.82 -11.53 -2.28
N SER A 179 -13.73 -10.64 -2.64
CA SER A 179 -15.17 -10.89 -2.47
C SER A 179 -15.62 -12.15 -3.20
N VAL A 180 -15.16 -12.36 -4.43
CA VAL A 180 -15.45 -13.57 -5.20
C VAL A 180 -14.78 -14.81 -4.58
N LEU A 181 -13.54 -14.69 -4.11
CA LEU A 181 -12.87 -15.77 -3.35
C LEU A 181 -13.70 -16.18 -2.13
N ILE A 182 -14.20 -15.22 -1.36
CA ILE A 182 -15.07 -15.48 -0.21
C ILE A 182 -16.33 -16.22 -0.66
N GLY A 183 -16.98 -15.76 -1.73
CA GLY A 183 -18.18 -16.42 -2.26
C GLY A 183 -17.96 -17.86 -2.69
N LEU A 184 -16.84 -18.14 -3.35
CA LEU A 184 -16.41 -19.50 -3.72
C LEU A 184 -16.12 -20.35 -2.48
N LYS A 185 -15.38 -19.82 -1.52
CA LYS A 185 -15.01 -20.52 -0.26
C LYS A 185 -16.22 -20.85 0.60
N GLU A 186 -17.17 -19.93 0.67
CA GLU A 186 -18.40 -20.09 1.46
C GLU A 186 -19.45 -20.95 0.76
N GLY A 187 -19.21 -21.34 -0.50
CA GLY A 187 -20.12 -22.15 -1.32
C GLY A 187 -21.36 -21.39 -1.79
N PHE A 188 -21.31 -20.04 -1.83
CA PHE A 188 -22.40 -19.23 -2.37
C PHE A 188 -22.45 -19.28 -3.88
N ILE A 189 -21.29 -19.45 -4.49
CA ILE A 189 -21.06 -19.55 -5.95
C ILE A 189 -20.06 -20.68 -6.22
N SER A 190 -20.07 -21.17 -7.46
CA SER A 190 -19.03 -22.04 -8.02
C SER A 190 -18.41 -21.37 -9.24
N THR A 191 -17.26 -21.85 -9.71
CA THR A 191 -16.59 -21.31 -10.91
C THR A 191 -17.43 -21.38 -12.18
N SER A 192 -18.47 -22.22 -12.19
CA SER A 192 -19.43 -22.38 -13.29
C SER A 192 -20.79 -21.71 -13.04
N SER A 193 -20.97 -21.10 -11.87
CA SER A 193 -22.23 -20.40 -11.56
C SER A 193 -22.44 -19.20 -12.47
N THR A 194 -23.69 -19.00 -12.90
CA THR A 194 -24.08 -17.80 -13.65
C THR A 194 -25.04 -16.95 -12.82
N TYR A 195 -24.95 -15.65 -13.01
CA TYR A 195 -25.81 -14.66 -12.39
C TYR A 195 -26.32 -13.69 -13.46
N GLN A 196 -27.60 -13.35 -13.41
CA GLN A 196 -28.19 -12.38 -14.33
C GLN A 196 -28.14 -10.98 -13.76
N ASP A 197 -27.18 -10.19 -14.19
CA ASP A 197 -27.00 -8.80 -13.80
C ASP A 197 -28.01 -7.91 -14.53
N LYS A 198 -28.87 -7.25 -13.77
CA LYS A 198 -29.92 -6.33 -14.26
C LYS A 198 -29.51 -4.86 -14.11
N GLY A 199 -28.26 -4.56 -13.72
CA GLY A 199 -27.76 -3.23 -13.53
C GLY A 199 -28.16 -2.56 -12.21
N ILE A 200 -29.10 -3.16 -11.49
CA ILE A 200 -29.64 -2.67 -10.21
C ILE A 200 -30.04 -3.84 -9.33
N THR A 201 -29.84 -3.70 -8.04
CA THR A 201 -30.38 -4.55 -6.98
C THR A 201 -30.75 -3.71 -5.77
N SER A 202 -31.55 -4.26 -4.87
CA SER A 202 -31.93 -3.61 -3.62
C SER A 202 -31.71 -4.50 -2.42
N PHE A 203 -31.54 -3.92 -1.26
CA PHE A 203 -31.44 -4.59 0.04
C PHE A 203 -32.09 -3.73 1.13
N GLY A 204 -32.38 -4.30 2.26
CA GLY A 204 -33.05 -3.62 3.37
C GLY A 204 -34.40 -4.27 3.73
N ARG A 205 -35.19 -3.54 4.52
CA ARG A 205 -36.53 -3.96 4.90
C ARG A 205 -37.53 -3.61 3.79
N GLU A 206 -38.55 -4.41 3.62
CA GLU A 206 -39.63 -4.13 2.70
C GLU A 206 -40.23 -2.74 2.94
N GLY A 207 -40.36 -1.96 1.86
CA GLY A 207 -40.83 -0.57 1.89
C GLY A 207 -39.74 0.47 2.27
N HIS A 208 -38.52 0.02 2.62
CA HIS A 208 -37.38 0.86 2.97
C HIS A 208 -36.07 0.34 2.33
N GLU A 209 -36.16 -0.16 1.11
CA GLU A 209 -35.05 -0.75 0.40
C GLU A 209 -34.08 0.33 -0.09
N THR A 210 -32.79 0.01 -0.01
CA THR A 210 -31.73 0.80 -0.61
C THR A 210 -31.29 0.17 -1.93
N ASN A 211 -31.24 0.96 -2.98
CA ASN A 211 -30.82 0.54 -4.31
C ASN A 211 -29.30 0.66 -4.47
N VAL A 212 -28.68 -0.37 -5.04
CA VAL A 212 -27.28 -0.34 -5.51
C VAL A 212 -27.28 -0.58 -7.01
N ARG A 213 -26.47 0.23 -7.72
CA ARG A 213 -26.33 0.17 -9.17
C ARG A 213 -24.88 -0.10 -9.57
N ASN A 214 -24.72 -0.66 -10.76
CA ASN A 214 -23.41 -0.67 -11.41
C ASN A 214 -23.00 0.75 -11.81
N SER A 215 -21.70 0.99 -11.94
CA SER A 215 -21.16 2.25 -12.44
C SER A 215 -21.80 2.57 -13.80
N SER A 216 -22.14 3.85 -14.00
CA SER A 216 -22.80 4.34 -15.22
C SER A 216 -24.09 3.58 -15.59
N ASN A 217 -24.77 2.98 -14.61
CA ASN A 217 -26.01 2.20 -14.78
C ASN A 217 -25.91 1.03 -15.79
N HIS A 218 -24.71 0.47 -15.99
CA HIS A 218 -24.52 -0.65 -16.92
C HIS A 218 -25.31 -1.89 -16.50
N VAL A 219 -25.89 -2.56 -17.50
CA VAL A 219 -26.54 -3.88 -17.38
C VAL A 219 -25.65 -4.89 -18.09
N TYR A 220 -25.09 -5.85 -17.34
CA TYR A 220 -24.11 -6.78 -17.90
C TYR A 220 -24.70 -8.12 -18.36
N GLY A 221 -25.97 -8.41 -18.02
CA GLY A 221 -26.59 -9.68 -18.39
C GLY A 221 -26.00 -10.87 -17.63
N SER A 222 -25.74 -11.97 -18.32
CA SER A 222 -25.23 -13.19 -17.69
C SER A 222 -23.74 -13.05 -17.35
N LEU A 223 -23.40 -13.21 -16.07
CA LEU A 223 -22.04 -13.12 -15.54
C LEU A 223 -21.62 -14.42 -14.86
N TYR A 224 -20.40 -14.87 -15.15
CA TYR A 224 -19.65 -15.81 -14.33
C TYR A 224 -18.87 -15.06 -13.23
N PRO A 225 -18.31 -15.73 -12.21
CA PRO A 225 -17.51 -15.07 -11.18
C PRO A 225 -16.34 -14.24 -11.74
N HIS A 226 -15.57 -14.78 -12.69
CA HIS A 226 -14.48 -14.04 -13.34
C HIS A 226 -14.98 -12.84 -14.15
N THR A 227 -16.07 -12.98 -14.90
CA THR A 227 -16.61 -11.85 -15.67
C THR A 227 -17.25 -10.77 -14.76
N ALA A 228 -17.75 -11.14 -13.59
CA ALA A 228 -18.21 -10.18 -12.59
C ALA A 228 -17.04 -9.32 -12.03
N ILE A 229 -15.83 -9.91 -11.87
CA ILE A 229 -14.62 -9.15 -11.52
C ILE A 229 -14.20 -8.26 -12.69
N GLU A 230 -14.11 -8.81 -13.90
CA GLU A 230 -13.71 -8.11 -15.13
C GLU A 230 -14.60 -6.91 -15.41
N LYS A 231 -15.92 -7.11 -15.44
CA LYS A 231 -16.92 -6.05 -15.64
C LYS A 231 -17.12 -5.15 -14.42
N SER A 232 -16.51 -5.53 -13.31
CA SER A 232 -16.61 -4.78 -12.05
C SER A 232 -18.06 -4.59 -11.56
N SER A 233 -18.92 -5.63 -11.67
CA SER A 233 -20.31 -5.56 -11.27
C SER A 233 -20.46 -5.35 -9.76
N ASN A 234 -21.07 -4.24 -9.33
CA ASN A 234 -21.48 -4.02 -7.96
C ASN A 234 -22.66 -4.92 -7.58
N VAL A 235 -23.61 -5.03 -8.50
CA VAL A 235 -24.85 -5.79 -8.34
C VAL A 235 -24.54 -7.26 -8.03
N TYR A 236 -23.59 -7.85 -8.76
CA TYR A 236 -23.10 -9.20 -8.48
C TYR A 236 -22.57 -9.34 -7.05
N MET A 237 -21.69 -8.41 -6.62
CA MET A 237 -21.08 -8.48 -5.28
C MET A 237 -22.12 -8.34 -4.18
N VAL A 238 -23.10 -7.48 -4.37
CA VAL A 238 -24.21 -7.30 -3.42
C VAL A 238 -25.02 -8.59 -3.29
N ASP A 239 -25.51 -9.14 -4.42
CA ASP A 239 -26.46 -10.26 -4.39
C ASP A 239 -25.77 -11.59 -4.05
N MET A 240 -24.60 -11.83 -4.63
CA MET A 240 -23.95 -13.13 -4.52
C MET A 240 -22.98 -13.22 -3.34
N ILE A 241 -22.56 -12.09 -2.76
CA ILE A 241 -21.60 -12.09 -1.66
C ILE A 241 -22.17 -11.40 -0.41
N GLY A 242 -22.41 -10.08 -0.46
CA GLY A 242 -22.80 -9.31 0.73
C GLY A 242 -24.10 -9.82 1.38
N LYS A 243 -25.16 -9.99 0.60
CA LYS A 243 -26.43 -10.54 1.08
C LYS A 243 -26.28 -11.98 1.55
N LYS A 244 -25.56 -12.84 0.81
CA LYS A 244 -25.36 -14.26 1.15
C LYS A 244 -24.58 -14.44 2.46
N LEU A 245 -23.57 -13.59 2.73
CA LEU A 245 -22.88 -13.56 4.02
C LEU A 245 -23.85 -13.22 5.15
N TYR A 246 -24.67 -12.19 4.96
CA TYR A 246 -25.70 -11.83 5.93
C TYR A 246 -26.72 -12.96 6.14
N ASP A 247 -27.22 -13.57 5.06
CA ASP A 247 -28.21 -14.63 5.14
C ASP A 247 -27.70 -15.84 5.91
N LYS A 248 -26.44 -16.23 5.69
CA LYS A 248 -25.82 -17.38 6.33
C LYS A 248 -25.43 -17.11 7.78
N TYR A 249 -24.84 -15.94 8.07
CA TYR A 249 -24.19 -15.67 9.36
C TYR A 249 -24.91 -14.66 10.23
N LYS A 250 -25.89 -13.92 9.71
CA LYS A 250 -26.64 -12.86 10.41
C LYS A 250 -25.69 -11.86 11.08
N SER A 251 -25.81 -11.64 12.38
CA SER A 251 -24.95 -10.71 13.15
C SER A 251 -23.47 -11.07 13.15
N LYS A 252 -23.12 -12.35 12.96
CA LYS A 252 -21.73 -12.82 12.89
C LYS A 252 -21.08 -12.64 11.52
N GLY A 253 -21.86 -12.22 10.51
CA GLY A 253 -21.35 -12.04 9.15
C GLY A 253 -20.22 -11.02 9.05
N ILE A 254 -20.28 -9.96 9.88
CA ILE A 254 -19.24 -8.92 9.88
C ILE A 254 -17.90 -9.43 10.45
N ASP A 255 -17.95 -10.29 11.46
CA ASP A 255 -16.73 -10.91 12.02
C ASP A 255 -16.12 -11.90 11.02
N LYS A 256 -16.98 -12.60 10.26
CA LYS A 256 -16.55 -13.50 9.20
C LYS A 256 -15.86 -12.74 8.07
N TRP A 257 -16.44 -11.61 7.65
CA TRP A 257 -15.82 -10.69 6.68
C TRP A 257 -14.46 -10.18 7.17
N ASP A 258 -14.40 -9.67 8.42
CA ASP A 258 -13.19 -9.17 9.05
C ASP A 258 -12.07 -10.22 9.12
N THR A 259 -12.41 -11.49 9.35
CA THR A 259 -11.45 -12.59 9.33
C THR A 259 -10.79 -12.72 7.97
N TYR A 260 -11.58 -12.75 6.89
CA TYR A 260 -11.04 -12.82 5.53
C TYR A 260 -10.19 -11.60 5.18
N MET A 261 -10.62 -10.39 5.57
CA MET A 261 -9.84 -9.18 5.34
C MET A 261 -8.44 -9.28 5.99
N LYS A 262 -8.38 -9.76 7.22
CA LYS A 262 -7.13 -9.93 7.98
C LYS A 262 -6.21 -11.00 7.41
N GLU A 263 -6.74 -12.12 6.94
CA GLU A 263 -5.99 -13.17 6.25
C GLU A 263 -5.23 -12.59 5.03
N PHE A 264 -5.82 -11.58 4.36
CA PHE A 264 -5.21 -10.90 3.22
C PHE A 264 -4.42 -9.63 3.58
N GLY A 265 -4.13 -9.40 4.86
CA GLY A 265 -3.31 -8.27 5.33
C GLY A 265 -4.06 -6.96 5.50
N LEU A 266 -5.38 -6.96 5.36
CA LEU A 266 -6.21 -5.76 5.48
C LEU A 266 -6.77 -5.63 6.91
N GLY A 267 -6.39 -4.57 7.62
CA GLY A 267 -6.80 -4.35 9.01
C GLY A 267 -5.89 -4.98 10.06
N VAL A 268 -4.69 -5.38 9.66
CA VAL A 268 -3.63 -5.92 10.52
C VAL A 268 -2.28 -5.29 10.15
N PRO A 269 -1.26 -5.37 11.03
CA PRO A 269 0.09 -4.96 10.67
C PRO A 269 0.58 -5.73 9.44
N THR A 270 1.23 -5.02 8.51
CA THR A 270 1.85 -5.69 7.34
C THR A 270 3.10 -6.48 7.72
N GLY A 271 3.69 -6.15 8.87
CA GLY A 271 4.93 -6.76 9.35
C GLY A 271 6.20 -6.03 8.89
N ILE A 272 6.07 -4.90 8.18
CA ILE A 272 7.22 -4.10 7.70
C ILE A 272 8.09 -3.59 8.87
N GLY A 273 7.49 -3.44 10.04
CA GLY A 273 8.17 -3.02 11.26
C GLY A 273 8.49 -1.53 11.33
N LEU A 274 8.03 -0.72 10.37
CA LEU A 274 8.19 0.73 10.45
C LEU A 274 7.35 1.31 11.60
N PRO A 275 7.85 2.34 12.29
CA PRO A 275 7.09 3.00 13.35
C PRO A 275 5.83 3.67 12.78
N ARG A 276 4.78 3.73 13.61
CA ARG A 276 3.51 4.41 13.30
C ARG A 276 2.74 3.83 12.10
N GLU A 277 2.95 2.55 11.79
CA GLU A 277 2.15 1.88 10.79
C GLU A 277 0.66 1.90 11.16
N TYR A 278 -0.18 2.40 10.25
CA TYR A 278 -1.63 2.47 10.43
C TYR A 278 -2.29 1.17 9.99
N LEU A 279 -3.18 0.66 10.83
CA LEU A 279 -3.82 -0.65 10.59
C LEU A 279 -5.05 -0.58 9.69
N GLY A 280 -5.46 0.63 9.29
CA GLY A 280 -6.70 0.85 8.54
C GLY A 280 -7.85 1.29 9.42
N ASP A 281 -8.92 1.73 8.78
CA ASP A 281 -10.20 2.07 9.41
C ASP A 281 -11.25 1.02 9.05
N LEU A 282 -11.67 0.25 10.05
CA LEU A 282 -12.64 -0.85 9.91
C LEU A 282 -14.07 -0.32 10.14
N ASN A 283 -14.44 0.77 9.45
CA ASN A 283 -15.72 1.45 9.63
C ASN A 283 -16.94 0.55 9.39
N TYR A 284 -16.82 -0.56 8.65
CA TYR A 284 -17.88 -1.57 8.52
C TYR A 284 -18.30 -2.18 9.88
N LYS A 285 -17.39 -2.23 10.88
CA LYS A 285 -17.74 -2.67 12.24
C LYS A 285 -18.59 -1.64 12.96
N ALA A 286 -18.25 -0.36 12.83
CA ALA A 286 -19.03 0.74 13.39
C ALA A 286 -20.41 0.81 12.73
N GLU A 287 -20.48 0.69 11.41
CA GLU A 287 -21.73 0.65 10.64
C GLU A 287 -22.62 -0.54 11.07
N ALA A 288 -22.04 -1.74 11.20
CA ALA A 288 -22.76 -2.92 11.65
C ALA A 288 -23.36 -2.77 13.06
N LYS A 289 -22.64 -2.04 13.94
CA LYS A 289 -23.08 -1.80 15.33
C LYS A 289 -24.12 -0.69 15.43
N ALA A 290 -23.96 0.40 14.70
CA ALA A 290 -24.83 1.57 14.76
C ALA A 290 -26.07 1.45 13.88
N GLY A 291 -25.99 0.74 12.76
CA GLY A 291 -27.02 0.66 11.75
C GLY A 291 -27.43 -0.77 11.43
N SER A 292 -26.85 -1.36 10.40
CA SER A 292 -27.24 -2.65 9.87
C SER A 292 -26.04 -3.50 9.46
N VAL A 293 -25.96 -4.71 10.00
CA VAL A 293 -24.97 -5.72 9.57
C VAL A 293 -25.15 -6.04 8.07
N GLN A 294 -26.38 -6.09 7.56
CA GLN A 294 -26.63 -6.30 6.14
C GLN A 294 -26.06 -5.17 5.30
N SER A 295 -26.31 -3.92 5.69
CA SER A 295 -25.76 -2.73 5.01
C SER A 295 -24.24 -2.75 5.00
N ALA A 296 -23.62 -2.98 6.16
CA ALA A 296 -22.16 -3.05 6.27
C ALA A 296 -21.57 -4.11 5.35
N LEU A 297 -22.12 -5.33 5.32
CA LEU A 297 -21.65 -6.42 4.45
C LEU A 297 -21.87 -6.14 2.97
N VAL A 298 -23.02 -5.57 2.62
CA VAL A 298 -23.35 -5.19 1.24
C VAL A 298 -22.32 -4.17 0.73
N TYR A 299 -22.11 -3.07 1.45
CA TYR A 299 -21.17 -2.04 1.01
C TYR A 299 -19.70 -2.51 1.07
N ALA A 300 -19.31 -3.33 2.06
CA ALA A 300 -18.00 -3.92 2.12
C ALA A 300 -17.71 -4.83 0.92
N SER A 301 -18.71 -5.59 0.45
CA SER A 301 -18.55 -6.57 -0.64
C SER A 301 -18.08 -5.97 -1.97
N PHE A 302 -18.32 -4.67 -2.22
CA PHE A 302 -17.82 -3.97 -3.41
C PHE A 302 -16.89 -2.78 -3.09
N GLY A 303 -16.40 -2.69 -1.82
CA GLY A 303 -15.30 -1.83 -1.42
C GLY A 303 -15.69 -0.42 -0.97
N GLN A 304 -16.94 -0.20 -0.58
CA GLN A 304 -17.40 1.08 -0.04
C GLN A 304 -17.36 1.13 1.50
N GLN A 305 -16.64 0.18 2.11
CA GLN A 305 -16.37 0.12 3.55
C GLN A 305 -14.95 -0.40 3.77
N GLY A 306 -14.29 0.12 4.82
CA GLY A 306 -12.89 -0.19 5.14
C GLY A 306 -11.89 0.66 4.36
N ARG A 307 -11.03 1.37 5.10
CA ARG A 307 -9.96 2.22 4.55
C ARG A 307 -8.62 1.63 4.90
N TYR A 308 -7.72 1.55 3.94
CA TYR A 308 -6.43 0.88 4.09
C TYR A 308 -5.30 1.69 3.49
N THR A 309 -4.09 1.43 3.96
CA THR A 309 -2.87 2.06 3.45
C THR A 309 -2.45 1.44 2.10
N VAL A 310 -1.66 2.18 1.34
CA VAL A 310 -1.15 1.69 0.05
C VAL A 310 -0.21 0.50 0.23
N LEU A 311 0.52 0.44 1.33
CA LEU A 311 1.33 -0.73 1.67
C LEU A 311 0.46 -1.97 1.91
N GLN A 312 -0.65 -1.84 2.64
CA GLN A 312 -1.61 -2.94 2.81
C GLN A 312 -2.20 -3.39 1.45
N LEU A 313 -2.50 -2.44 0.55
CA LEU A 313 -2.97 -2.77 -0.80
C LEU A 313 -1.91 -3.50 -1.63
N ALA A 314 -0.65 -3.12 -1.51
CA ALA A 314 0.45 -3.81 -2.20
C ALA A 314 0.66 -5.23 -1.66
N GLN A 315 0.62 -5.40 -0.33
CA GLN A 315 0.67 -6.73 0.29
C GLN A 315 -0.53 -7.58 -0.10
N TYR A 316 -1.73 -7.01 -0.14
CA TYR A 316 -2.95 -7.68 -0.61
C TYR A 316 -2.79 -8.13 -2.08
N ALA A 317 -2.31 -7.26 -2.97
CA ALA A 317 -2.05 -7.62 -4.36
C ALA A 317 -1.00 -8.73 -4.48
N ALA A 318 0.08 -8.69 -3.69
CA ALA A 318 1.08 -9.74 -3.62
C ALA A 318 0.50 -11.06 -3.06
N THR A 319 -0.41 -11.00 -2.10
CA THR A 319 -1.09 -12.19 -1.54
C THR A 319 -2.00 -12.84 -2.58
N LEU A 320 -2.72 -12.05 -3.41
CA LEU A 320 -3.48 -12.56 -4.54
C LEU A 320 -2.56 -13.21 -5.59
N ALA A 321 -1.41 -12.59 -5.89
CA ALA A 321 -0.40 -13.10 -6.81
C ALA A 321 0.19 -14.44 -6.35
N ASN A 322 0.47 -14.55 -5.03
CA ASN A 322 1.03 -15.73 -4.36
C ASN A 322 0.00 -16.80 -3.99
N GLU A 323 -1.25 -16.66 -4.48
CA GLU A 323 -2.31 -17.63 -4.23
C GLU A 323 -2.53 -17.90 -2.72
N GLY A 324 -2.52 -16.83 -1.91
CA GLY A 324 -2.82 -16.86 -0.49
C GLY A 324 -1.63 -16.82 0.46
N GLN A 325 -0.40 -16.87 -0.03
CA GLN A 325 0.77 -16.66 0.83
C GLN A 325 1.00 -15.17 1.07
N ARG A 326 0.74 -14.72 2.28
CA ARG A 326 0.98 -13.35 2.72
C ARG A 326 2.43 -13.19 3.15
N ILE A 327 3.23 -12.56 2.28
CA ILE A 327 4.66 -12.33 2.50
C ILE A 327 4.87 -11.04 3.28
N LYS A 328 5.82 -11.06 4.22
CA LYS A 328 6.25 -9.88 4.97
C LYS A 328 6.95 -8.89 4.06
N PRO A 329 6.50 -7.63 3.99
CA PRO A 329 7.22 -6.58 3.29
C PRO A 329 8.58 -6.32 3.94
N GLN A 330 9.62 -6.11 3.14
CA GLN A 330 10.97 -5.88 3.60
C GLN A 330 11.56 -4.62 2.95
N LEU A 331 12.07 -3.70 3.77
CA LEU A 331 12.82 -2.52 3.31
C LEU A 331 14.33 -2.67 3.46
N VAL A 332 14.78 -3.67 4.23
CA VAL A 332 16.20 -3.95 4.46
C VAL A 332 16.48 -5.38 4.08
N SER A 333 17.47 -5.58 3.22
CA SER A 333 17.93 -6.89 2.76
C SER A 333 18.99 -7.49 3.67
N LYS A 334 19.91 -6.65 4.17
CA LYS A 334 20.99 -7.08 5.07
C LYS A 334 21.52 -5.93 5.91
N ILE A 335 22.22 -6.30 6.97
CA ILE A 335 23.00 -5.39 7.83
C ILE A 335 24.45 -5.85 7.81
N THR A 336 25.39 -4.93 7.63
CA THR A 336 26.83 -5.20 7.70
C THR A 336 27.46 -4.42 8.85
N ASP A 337 28.51 -4.98 9.46
CA ASP A 337 29.31 -4.28 10.46
C ASP A 337 30.14 -3.14 9.84
N SER A 338 30.92 -2.44 10.68
CA SER A 338 31.79 -1.36 10.26
C SER A 338 32.91 -1.77 9.27
N LYS A 339 33.17 -3.06 9.14
CA LYS A 339 34.16 -3.66 8.22
C LYS A 339 33.54 -4.24 6.97
N GLY A 340 32.20 -4.14 6.81
CA GLY A 340 31.46 -4.67 5.67
C GLY A 340 31.08 -6.14 5.75
N LYS A 341 31.36 -6.83 6.87
CA LYS A 341 30.93 -8.22 7.08
C LYS A 341 29.44 -8.25 7.37
N VAL A 342 28.71 -9.15 6.69
CA VAL A 342 27.27 -9.37 6.94
C VAL A 342 27.07 -9.93 8.34
N ILE A 343 26.30 -9.22 9.17
CA ILE A 343 25.92 -9.62 10.54
C ILE A 343 24.47 -10.06 10.63
N LYS A 344 23.62 -9.62 9.70
CA LYS A 344 22.23 -10.06 9.58
C LYS A 344 21.79 -10.01 8.13
N GLU A 345 21.06 -11.02 7.69
CA GLU A 345 20.42 -11.08 6.39
C GLU A 345 18.91 -11.34 6.59
N PHE A 346 18.09 -10.61 5.84
CA PHE A 346 16.65 -10.78 5.88
C PHE A 346 16.23 -11.66 4.69
N LYS A 347 15.48 -12.69 4.99
CA LYS A 347 14.99 -13.65 4.00
C LYS A 347 13.47 -13.55 3.91
N ARG A 348 12.93 -14.09 2.82
CA ARG A 348 11.50 -14.26 2.65
C ARG A 348 10.86 -14.85 3.92
N GLU A 349 9.84 -14.20 4.43
CA GLU A 349 9.06 -14.62 5.59
C GLU A 349 7.58 -14.65 5.21
N VAL A 350 6.94 -15.80 5.38
CA VAL A 350 5.49 -15.96 5.21
C VAL A 350 4.83 -15.65 6.54
N LEU A 351 4.00 -14.61 6.59
CA LEU A 351 3.27 -14.19 7.79
C LEU A 351 2.02 -15.01 8.00
N ASP A 352 1.39 -15.41 6.88
CA ASP A 352 0.13 -16.16 6.90
C ASP A 352 -0.02 -16.91 5.57
N GLU A 353 -0.71 -18.03 5.62
CA GLU A 353 -0.93 -18.85 4.45
C GLU A 353 -2.39 -19.29 4.39
N VAL A 354 -3.12 -18.71 3.45
CA VAL A 354 -4.53 -19.00 3.23
C VAL A 354 -4.67 -20.27 2.39
N THR A 355 -4.32 -21.40 3.00
CA THR A 355 -4.28 -22.74 2.34
C THR A 355 -5.67 -23.32 2.05
N THR A 356 -6.72 -22.70 2.55
CA THR A 356 -8.08 -23.23 2.52
C THR A 356 -8.82 -23.00 1.22
N PHE A 357 -8.23 -22.30 0.26
CA PHE A 357 -8.82 -22.01 -1.04
C PHE A 357 -8.33 -23.02 -2.09
N ASP A 358 -9.26 -23.54 -2.88
CA ASP A 358 -8.95 -24.45 -3.98
C ASP A 358 -8.15 -23.74 -5.09
N LYS A 359 -7.26 -24.47 -5.76
CA LYS A 359 -6.46 -23.92 -6.87
C LYS A 359 -7.31 -23.37 -8.03
N SER A 360 -8.51 -23.92 -8.25
CA SER A 360 -9.43 -23.42 -9.27
C SER A 360 -9.96 -22.04 -8.95
N TYR A 361 -10.08 -21.69 -7.65
CA TYR A 361 -10.53 -20.35 -7.22
C TYR A 361 -9.50 -19.28 -7.57
N TRP A 362 -8.21 -19.57 -7.38
CA TRP A 362 -7.12 -18.66 -7.74
C TRP A 362 -7.08 -18.41 -9.25
N ARG A 363 -7.24 -19.46 -10.06
CA ARG A 363 -7.33 -19.34 -11.53
C ARG A 363 -8.52 -18.47 -11.95
N GLU A 364 -9.67 -18.66 -11.31
CA GLU A 364 -10.89 -17.88 -11.57
C GLU A 364 -10.66 -16.39 -11.28
N ILE A 365 -10.00 -16.05 -10.13
CA ILE A 365 -9.66 -14.68 -9.78
C ILE A 365 -8.68 -14.07 -10.77
N LYS A 366 -7.58 -14.76 -11.06
CA LYS A 366 -6.57 -14.27 -12.02
C LYS A 366 -7.19 -14.04 -13.41
N LYS A 367 -8.10 -14.90 -13.84
CA LYS A 367 -8.85 -14.72 -15.10
C LYS A 367 -9.73 -13.47 -15.07
N GLY A 368 -10.38 -13.19 -13.93
CA GLY A 368 -11.24 -12.03 -13.74
C GLY A 368 -10.49 -10.72 -13.52
N MET A 369 -9.24 -10.78 -13.06
CA MET A 369 -8.40 -9.60 -12.89
C MET A 369 -7.90 -9.07 -14.23
N ASN A 370 -8.83 -8.64 -15.08
CA ASN A 370 -8.59 -8.11 -16.42
C ASN A 370 -9.44 -6.86 -16.66
N SER A 371 -9.37 -5.90 -15.73
CA SER A 371 -10.09 -4.64 -15.86
C SER A 371 -9.58 -3.81 -17.05
N ASP A 372 -10.46 -3.05 -17.69
CA ASP A 372 -10.10 -2.23 -18.84
C ASP A 372 -9.16 -1.09 -18.43
N VAL A 373 -7.93 -1.12 -18.97
CA VAL A 373 -6.89 -0.09 -18.80
C VAL A 373 -6.12 0.10 -20.10
N LYS A 374 -6.76 -0.11 -21.23
CA LYS A 374 -6.12 -0.09 -22.56
C LYS A 374 -5.33 1.18 -22.83
N SER A 375 -5.80 2.34 -22.36
CA SER A 375 -5.10 3.61 -22.52
C SER A 375 -3.70 3.63 -21.87
N ALA A 376 -3.51 2.94 -20.75
CA ALA A 376 -2.25 2.91 -20.02
C ALA A 376 -1.37 1.69 -20.37
N PHE A 377 -1.98 0.56 -20.75
CA PHE A 377 -1.30 -0.73 -20.95
C PHE A 377 -1.49 -1.32 -22.34
N GLY A 378 -1.92 -0.52 -23.33
CA GLY A 378 -2.23 -1.03 -24.66
C GLY A 378 -1.05 -1.69 -25.39
N ASP A 379 0.16 -1.24 -25.11
CA ASP A 379 1.42 -1.74 -25.64
C ASP A 379 2.26 -2.53 -24.62
N PHE A 380 1.69 -2.85 -23.44
CA PHE A 380 2.41 -3.61 -22.42
C PHE A 380 2.63 -5.05 -22.87
N PRO A 381 3.89 -5.52 -22.95
CA PRO A 381 4.21 -6.77 -23.63
C PRO A 381 3.89 -8.04 -22.82
N TYR A 382 3.47 -7.86 -21.56
CA TYR A 382 3.22 -8.99 -20.65
C TYR A 382 1.73 -9.16 -20.38
N ASP A 383 1.30 -10.42 -20.29
CA ASP A 383 0.01 -10.71 -19.66
C ASP A 383 0.10 -10.48 -18.15
N PHE A 384 -0.86 -9.77 -17.59
CA PHE A 384 -0.85 -9.38 -16.19
C PHE A 384 -2.24 -9.36 -15.56
N ALA A 385 -2.30 -9.47 -14.25
CA ALA A 385 -3.52 -9.35 -13.49
C ALA A 385 -3.64 -7.94 -12.92
N ARG A 386 -4.82 -7.34 -13.03
CA ARG A 386 -5.09 -5.97 -12.60
C ARG A 386 -6.52 -5.77 -12.15
N LYS A 387 -6.72 -4.82 -11.25
CA LYS A 387 -8.05 -4.35 -10.89
C LYS A 387 -8.02 -2.85 -10.60
N THR A 388 -8.85 -2.13 -11.34
CA THR A 388 -9.12 -0.72 -11.08
C THR A 388 -10.15 -0.59 -9.97
N GLY A 389 -9.99 0.44 -9.14
CA GLY A 389 -10.95 0.87 -8.15
C GLY A 389 -11.27 2.34 -8.33
N THR A 390 -12.51 2.68 -8.07
CA THR A 390 -12.96 4.05 -7.84
C THR A 390 -13.70 4.01 -6.53
N SER A 391 -13.23 4.77 -5.56
CA SER A 391 -13.88 4.83 -4.25
C SER A 391 -14.41 6.23 -4.03
N GLN A 392 -15.65 6.32 -3.60
CA GLN A 392 -16.30 7.59 -3.33
C GLN A 392 -16.05 8.01 -1.90
N GLN A 393 -15.65 9.25 -1.69
CA GLN A 393 -15.72 9.88 -0.39
C GLN A 393 -16.45 11.21 -0.51
N THR A 394 -17.28 11.47 0.49
CA THR A 394 -18.05 12.70 0.58
C THR A 394 -17.29 13.65 1.51
N ASP A 395 -17.02 14.86 1.03
CA ASP A 395 -16.40 15.90 1.84
C ASP A 395 -17.40 16.55 2.83
N SER A 396 -16.92 17.44 3.70
CA SER A 396 -17.76 18.16 4.64
C SER A 396 -18.80 19.10 4.00
N LYS A 397 -18.70 19.33 2.68
CA LYS A 397 -19.66 20.11 1.89
C LYS A 397 -20.65 19.22 1.15
N ASN A 398 -20.68 17.90 1.42
CA ASN A 398 -21.47 16.90 0.72
C ASN A 398 -21.14 16.78 -0.77
N ILE A 399 -19.91 17.13 -1.18
CA ILE A 399 -19.43 16.93 -2.53
C ILE A 399 -18.79 15.53 -2.59
N ASN A 400 -19.27 14.69 -3.49
CA ASN A 400 -18.68 13.39 -3.76
C ASN A 400 -17.38 13.57 -4.55
N ARG A 401 -16.33 12.92 -4.09
CA ARG A 401 -15.02 12.89 -4.72
C ARG A 401 -14.62 11.44 -4.98
N ASP A 402 -14.07 11.21 -6.15
CA ASP A 402 -13.64 9.89 -6.57
C ASP A 402 -12.12 9.74 -6.41
N ASN A 403 -11.69 8.74 -5.66
CA ASN A 403 -10.28 8.38 -5.52
C ASN A 403 -9.93 7.29 -6.54
N GLY A 404 -8.87 7.51 -7.29
CA GLY A 404 -8.32 6.52 -8.20
C GLY A 404 -7.48 5.48 -7.45
N VAL A 405 -7.88 4.22 -7.52
CA VAL A 405 -7.17 3.10 -6.90
C VAL A 405 -6.83 2.06 -7.96
N PHE A 406 -5.63 1.53 -7.91
CA PHE A 406 -5.19 0.49 -8.84
C PHE A 406 -4.29 -0.52 -8.13
N ILE A 407 -4.58 -1.79 -8.34
CA ILE A 407 -3.69 -2.89 -7.96
C ILE A 407 -3.41 -3.76 -9.18
N ALA A 408 -2.18 -4.24 -9.29
CA ALA A 408 -1.80 -5.17 -10.34
C ALA A 408 -0.59 -6.01 -9.93
N PHE A 409 -0.42 -7.13 -10.60
CA PHE A 409 0.82 -7.90 -10.56
C PHE A 409 1.16 -8.46 -11.95
N ALA A 410 2.44 -8.53 -12.25
CA ALA A 410 2.93 -8.99 -13.54
C ALA A 410 4.19 -9.85 -13.38
N PRO A 411 4.39 -10.84 -14.30
CA PRO A 411 3.40 -11.45 -15.20
C PRO A 411 2.26 -12.14 -14.45
N ARG A 412 1.14 -12.48 -15.13
CA ARG A 412 -0.03 -13.09 -14.47
C ARG A 412 0.26 -14.46 -13.87
N GLU A 413 0.94 -15.33 -14.63
CA GLU A 413 1.15 -16.74 -14.24
C GLU A 413 2.41 -16.94 -13.37
N ASN A 414 3.43 -16.11 -13.56
CA ASN A 414 4.65 -16.15 -12.75
C ASN A 414 4.99 -14.74 -12.25
N PRO A 415 4.18 -14.21 -11.32
CA PRO A 415 4.27 -12.82 -10.92
C PRO A 415 5.61 -12.50 -10.26
N LYS A 416 6.23 -11.39 -10.68
CA LYS A 416 7.48 -10.87 -10.14
C LYS A 416 7.23 -9.65 -9.27
N LEU A 417 6.38 -8.77 -9.72
CA LEU A 417 6.11 -7.49 -9.06
C LEU A 417 4.61 -7.31 -8.84
N ALA A 418 4.22 -6.93 -7.65
CA ALA A 418 2.91 -6.41 -7.29
C ALA A 418 3.01 -4.89 -7.06
N VAL A 419 2.04 -4.14 -7.58
CA VAL A 419 1.99 -2.69 -7.50
C VAL A 419 0.63 -2.25 -6.99
N ALA A 420 0.63 -1.31 -6.05
CA ALA A 420 -0.56 -0.58 -5.63
C ALA A 420 -0.33 0.91 -5.82
N VAL A 421 -1.32 1.61 -6.38
CA VAL A 421 -1.29 3.05 -6.60
C VAL A 421 -2.61 3.65 -6.15
N VAL A 422 -2.52 4.78 -5.45
CA VAL A 422 -3.67 5.58 -5.00
C VAL A 422 -3.44 7.03 -5.38
N ILE A 423 -4.39 7.61 -6.10
CA ILE A 423 -4.44 9.05 -6.41
C ILE A 423 -5.76 9.59 -5.83
N PRO A 424 -5.73 10.17 -4.62
CA PRO A 424 -6.91 10.79 -4.04
C PRO A 424 -7.46 11.88 -4.94
N GLU A 425 -8.79 11.92 -5.10
CA GLU A 425 -9.52 12.88 -5.96
C GLU A 425 -9.10 12.87 -7.45
N GLY A 426 -8.37 11.83 -7.86
CA GLY A 426 -7.94 11.65 -9.24
C GLY A 426 -8.99 11.04 -10.17
N GLY A 427 -10.24 10.85 -9.69
CA GLY A 427 -11.29 10.23 -10.48
C GLY A 427 -11.09 8.72 -10.64
N PHE A 428 -11.28 8.21 -11.85
CA PHE A 428 -11.22 6.78 -12.13
C PHE A 428 -9.79 6.22 -12.05
N GLY A 429 -9.62 5.12 -11.32
CA GLY A 429 -8.33 4.44 -11.18
C GLY A 429 -7.68 4.02 -12.50
N SER A 430 -8.49 3.77 -13.56
CA SER A 430 -7.98 3.47 -14.90
C SER A 430 -7.26 4.66 -15.56
N SER A 431 -7.65 5.87 -15.22
CA SER A 431 -7.12 7.11 -15.83
C SER A 431 -6.11 7.82 -14.94
N SER A 432 -6.19 7.63 -13.63
CA SER A 432 -5.30 8.31 -12.67
C SER A 432 -4.20 7.40 -12.13
N ALA A 433 -4.54 6.23 -11.60
CA ALA A 433 -3.58 5.36 -10.92
C ALA A 433 -2.88 4.34 -11.87
N ALA A 434 -3.59 3.85 -12.89
CA ALA A 434 -3.04 2.88 -13.83
C ALA A 434 -1.83 3.39 -14.64
N PRO A 435 -1.78 4.65 -15.12
CA PRO A 435 -0.61 5.17 -15.83
C PRO A 435 0.64 5.18 -14.95
N VAL A 436 0.50 5.51 -13.66
CA VAL A 436 1.61 5.46 -12.69
C VAL A 436 2.11 4.02 -12.53
N ALA A 437 1.18 3.07 -12.32
CA ALA A 437 1.54 1.65 -12.20
C ALA A 437 2.28 1.13 -13.44
N ARG A 438 1.87 1.55 -14.65
CA ARG A 438 2.56 1.20 -15.90
C ARG A 438 4.02 1.65 -15.88
N LYS A 439 4.29 2.88 -15.50
CA LYS A 439 5.67 3.41 -15.40
C LYS A 439 6.52 2.64 -14.39
N ILE A 440 5.92 2.17 -13.30
CA ILE A 440 6.60 1.33 -12.29
C ILE A 440 6.97 -0.03 -12.89
N PHE A 441 6.04 -0.69 -13.60
CA PHE A 441 6.34 -1.95 -14.29
C PHE A 441 7.41 -1.79 -15.35
N ASP A 442 7.36 -0.74 -16.18
CA ASP A 442 8.37 -0.45 -17.19
C ASP A 442 9.76 -0.25 -16.56
N ALA A 443 9.82 0.50 -15.44
CA ALA A 443 11.08 0.73 -14.72
C ALA A 443 11.64 -0.58 -14.09
N TYR A 444 10.78 -1.44 -13.56
CA TYR A 444 11.18 -2.74 -13.03
C TYR A 444 11.66 -3.67 -14.16
N ASP A 445 10.94 -3.73 -15.27
CA ASP A 445 11.30 -4.54 -16.43
C ASP A 445 12.65 -4.11 -17.00
N TRP A 446 12.90 -2.79 -17.05
CA TRP A 446 14.20 -2.26 -17.46
C TRP A 446 15.34 -2.72 -16.55
N GLU A 447 15.17 -2.62 -15.22
CA GLU A 447 16.24 -2.92 -14.25
C GLU A 447 16.42 -4.43 -13.99
N TYR A 448 15.32 -5.19 -13.92
CA TYR A 448 15.32 -6.58 -13.47
C TYR A 448 14.74 -7.58 -14.47
N GLY A 449 13.85 -7.13 -15.37
CA GLY A 449 13.11 -8.00 -16.29
C GLY A 449 11.90 -8.67 -15.63
N LEU A 450 10.71 -8.42 -16.14
CA LEU A 450 9.51 -9.14 -15.71
C LEU A 450 9.52 -10.60 -16.18
N ASP A 451 10.26 -10.90 -17.24
CA ASP A 451 10.56 -12.24 -17.74
C ASP A 451 11.86 -12.83 -17.15
N GLY A 452 12.52 -12.11 -16.25
CA GLY A 452 13.81 -12.46 -15.65
C GLY A 452 15.02 -11.97 -16.45
N ILE A 453 14.81 -11.22 -17.54
CA ILE A 453 15.87 -10.66 -18.39
C ILE A 453 15.80 -9.13 -18.35
N PRO A 454 16.74 -8.44 -17.67
CA PRO A 454 16.78 -6.99 -17.63
C PRO A 454 16.87 -6.37 -19.03
N LYS A 455 15.93 -5.50 -19.41
CA LYS A 455 15.90 -4.88 -20.75
C LYS A 455 17.11 -3.96 -21.00
N LYS A 456 17.67 -3.34 -19.95
CA LYS A 456 18.92 -2.55 -20.04
C LYS A 456 20.13 -3.34 -20.59
N ASN A 457 20.08 -4.69 -20.55
CA ASN A 457 21.15 -5.54 -21.09
C ASN A 457 20.90 -5.89 -22.57
N VAL A 458 19.63 -5.86 -23.00
CA VAL A 458 19.25 -6.15 -24.39
C VAL A 458 19.65 -4.99 -25.30
N ASP A 459 19.44 -3.73 -24.86
CA ASP A 459 19.81 -2.55 -25.66
C ASP A 459 21.32 -2.39 -25.86
N LYS A 460 22.14 -2.93 -24.97
CA LYS A 460 23.60 -2.92 -25.14
C LYS A 460 24.08 -3.91 -26.21
N SER A 461 23.34 -4.99 -26.44
CA SER A 461 23.70 -6.01 -27.44
C SER A 461 23.33 -5.61 -28.88
N ILE A 462 22.55 -4.52 -29.04
CA ILE A 462 22.17 -3.99 -30.36
C ILE A 462 23.13 -2.87 -30.80
N SER A 463 23.94 -2.33 -29.87
CA SER A 463 24.91 -1.25 -30.10
C SER A 463 26.36 -1.73 -30.25
N GLU A 464 26.64 -3.02 -30.18
CA GLU A 464 27.88 -3.68 -30.51
C GLU A 464 27.72 -4.47 -31.88
#